data_568ea9e3352a242b6ec0698f2585cd3c
#
_entry.id   568ea9e3352a242b6ec0698f2585cd3c
#
_cell.length_a   1.000
_cell.length_b   1.000
_cell.length_c   1.000
_cell.angle_alpha   90.00
_cell.angle_beta   90.00
_cell.angle_gamma   90.00
#
_symmetry.space_group_name_H-M   'P 1'
#
loop_
_entity.id
_entity.type
_entity.pdbx_description
1 polymer ?
#
loop_
_entity_poly.entity_id
_entity_poly.type
_entity_poly.pdbx_seq_one_letter_code
_entity_poly.pdbx_strand_id
1 'polypeptide(L)'
;MNARLPPPGLIGLLRPALLGTVCAALAACNDAAPSAQLPGLTLLSAQDVAADPMPGNDDTLRRVHYRDLHGEGVLVLERSAAVINDPTGSGSLDVAILTARLYVRSGPRKGWTKLWQRQIRQPCAGPVLEAAWLLQHVGATDLDDDGQAEITLASHTFCGNGSDPHQLHVSLIDGSTGYGIEGETRLDAAGQARFDGERHQSPSLASAPPVFVQHLEKVWSALGDTSTTHARQAH
;
A
#
# COMPACT_ATOMS: atom_id res chain seq x y z
N MET A 1 -55.12 -73.59 20.35
CA MET A 1 -56.57 -73.64 20.76
C MET A 1 -57.21 -72.37 20.20
N ASN A 2 -58.18 -72.65 19.29
CA ASN A 2 -59.31 -71.84 18.89
C ASN A 2 -59.12 -70.38 18.48
N ALA A 3 -59.11 -70.14 17.19
CA ALA A 3 -60.21 -70.08 16.23
C ALA A 3 -61.25 -69.00 16.59
N ARG A 4 -61.40 -67.99 15.71
CA ARG A 4 -62.58 -67.67 14.94
C ARG A 4 -62.45 -66.32 14.19
N LEU A 5 -62.51 -66.42 12.87
CA LEU A 5 -63.14 -65.48 11.95
C LEU A 5 -64.67 -65.73 11.96
N PRO A 6 -65.57 -64.96 11.39
CA PRO A 6 -65.67 -63.80 10.50
C PRO A 6 -66.84 -62.87 10.88
N PRO A 7 -67.67 -62.24 10.02
CA PRO A 7 -67.81 -62.18 8.56
C PRO A 7 -67.93 -60.75 7.96
N PRO A 8 -68.24 -60.61 6.65
CA PRO A 8 -68.14 -59.42 5.85
C PRO A 8 -69.43 -58.61 5.74
N GLY A 9 -69.32 -57.37 5.38
CA GLY A 9 -70.56 -56.58 5.15
C GLY A 9 -70.31 -55.21 4.51
N LEU A 10 -70.72 -55.15 3.26
CA LEU A 10 -71.41 -54.09 2.50
C LEU A 10 -70.64 -52.80 2.11
N ILE A 11 -70.42 -52.76 0.83
CA ILE A 11 -70.53 -51.75 -0.22
C ILE A 11 -71.16 -50.40 0.23
N GLY A 12 -70.47 -49.34 0.13
CA GLY A 12 -70.99 -47.99 0.17
C GLY A 12 -70.15 -47.07 -0.72
N LEU A 13 -70.60 -46.87 -1.93
CA LEU A 13 -70.19 -45.88 -2.89
C LEU A 13 -70.43 -44.46 -2.33
N LEU A 14 -69.47 -43.68 -2.13
CA LEU A 14 -69.63 -42.21 -2.04
C LEU A 14 -68.38 -41.46 -2.59
N ARG A 15 -68.68 -40.48 -3.40
CA ARG A 15 -67.93 -39.65 -4.31
C ARG A 15 -66.71 -38.97 -3.67
N PRO A 16 -65.64 -38.65 -4.47
CA PRO A 16 -64.50 -37.89 -3.99
C PRO A 16 -64.84 -36.39 -3.90
N ALA A 17 -64.73 -35.85 -2.74
CA ALA A 17 -64.61 -34.38 -2.52
C ALA A 17 -63.16 -33.94 -2.72
N LEU A 18 -62.96 -33.17 -3.77
CA LEU A 18 -61.72 -32.43 -3.97
C LEU A 18 -61.54 -31.40 -2.84
N LEU A 19 -60.74 -31.68 -1.89
CA LEU A 19 -60.13 -30.62 -1.02
C LEU A 19 -58.83 -30.13 -1.67
N GLY A 20 -58.93 -28.97 -2.28
CA GLY A 20 -57.76 -28.23 -2.74
C GLY A 20 -56.95 -27.76 -1.56
N THR A 21 -55.76 -28.35 -1.39
CA THR A 21 -54.75 -27.86 -0.43
C THR A 21 -54.09 -26.62 -1.03
N VAL A 22 -54.49 -25.45 -0.57
CA VAL A 22 -53.80 -24.19 -0.85
C VAL A 22 -52.48 -24.20 -0.07
N CYS A 23 -51.41 -24.59 -0.72
CA CYS A 23 -50.04 -24.30 -0.23
C CYS A 23 -49.80 -22.79 -0.35
N ALA A 24 -50.00 -22.07 0.74
CA ALA A 24 -49.52 -20.72 0.87
C ALA A 24 -47.96 -20.77 0.93
N ALA A 25 -47.32 -20.57 -0.21
CA ALA A 25 -45.89 -20.33 -0.28
C ALA A 25 -45.62 -18.95 0.36
N LEU A 26 -45.17 -18.95 1.60
CA LEU A 26 -44.52 -17.79 2.21
C LEU A 26 -43.19 -17.62 1.49
N ALA A 27 -43.19 -16.83 0.43
CA ALA A 27 -41.98 -16.24 -0.12
C ALA A 27 -41.45 -15.25 0.93
N ALA A 28 -40.55 -15.72 1.77
CA ALA A 28 -39.71 -14.83 2.56
C ALA A 28 -38.82 -14.07 1.55
N CYS A 29 -39.20 -12.85 1.21
CA CYS A 29 -38.31 -11.89 0.59
C CYS A 29 -37.21 -11.62 1.61
N ASN A 30 -36.10 -12.32 1.49
CA ASN A 30 -34.82 -11.85 2.02
C ASN A 30 -34.38 -10.68 1.15
N ASP A 31 -34.95 -9.51 1.36
CA ASP A 31 -34.34 -8.24 1.00
C ASP A 31 -33.14 -8.02 1.97
N ALA A 32 -32.09 -8.82 1.74
CA ALA A 32 -30.76 -8.38 2.18
C ALA A 32 -30.51 -7.09 1.40
N ALA A 33 -30.61 -5.96 2.08
CA ALA A 33 -30.16 -4.69 1.54
C ALA A 33 -28.76 -4.94 0.97
N PRO A 34 -28.47 -4.51 -0.27
CA PRO A 34 -27.10 -4.62 -0.79
C PRO A 34 -26.22 -3.91 0.22
N SER A 35 -25.35 -4.65 0.89
CA SER A 35 -24.28 -4.09 1.65
C SER A 35 -23.55 -3.19 0.67
N ALA A 36 -23.64 -1.88 0.87
CA ALA A 36 -22.88 -0.91 0.10
C ALA A 36 -21.41 -1.29 0.29
N GLN A 37 -20.84 -1.98 -0.68
CA GLN A 37 -19.40 -2.18 -0.73
C GLN A 37 -18.83 -0.78 -0.79
N LEU A 38 -18.10 -0.41 0.26
CA LEU A 38 -17.30 0.81 0.23
C LEU A 38 -16.42 0.73 -1.03
N PRO A 39 -16.35 1.80 -1.83
CA PRO A 39 -15.50 1.79 -2.99
C PRO A 39 -14.07 1.58 -2.51
N GLY A 40 -13.54 0.37 -2.73
CA GLY A 40 -12.15 0.07 -2.42
C GLY A 40 -11.20 0.94 -3.23
N LEU A 41 -9.93 0.93 -2.86
CA LEU A 41 -8.88 1.65 -3.55
C LEU A 41 -8.83 1.27 -5.04
N THR A 42 -8.77 2.25 -5.91
CA THR A 42 -8.57 2.08 -7.36
C THR A 42 -7.33 2.88 -7.80
N LEU A 43 -6.32 2.19 -8.35
CA LEU A 43 -5.22 2.86 -9.03
C LEU A 43 -5.72 3.40 -10.37
N LEU A 44 -5.45 4.67 -10.64
CA LEU A 44 -5.88 5.36 -11.85
C LEU A 44 -4.73 5.43 -12.87
N SER A 45 -5.02 5.10 -14.11
CA SER A 45 -4.07 5.27 -15.22
C SER A 45 -4.07 6.72 -15.73
N ALA A 46 -3.08 7.07 -16.55
CA ALA A 46 -3.04 8.39 -17.20
C ALA A 46 -4.25 8.65 -18.10
N GLN A 47 -4.94 7.60 -18.56
CA GLN A 47 -6.14 7.71 -19.38
C GLN A 47 -7.40 8.00 -18.57
N ASP A 48 -7.41 7.64 -17.28
CA ASP A 48 -8.53 7.89 -16.37
C ASP A 48 -8.53 9.32 -15.83
N VAL A 49 -7.45 10.07 -16.08
CA VAL A 49 -7.27 11.44 -15.58
C VAL A 49 -7.82 12.40 -16.62
N ALA A 50 -8.87 13.12 -16.24
CA ALA A 50 -9.32 14.29 -17.00
C ALA A 50 -8.16 15.28 -17.18
N ALA A 51 -8.20 16.09 -18.23
CA ALA A 51 -7.15 17.03 -18.69
C ALA A 51 -6.73 18.12 -17.69
N ASP A 52 -6.97 17.93 -16.40
CA ASP A 52 -6.52 18.82 -15.35
C ASP A 52 -5.02 18.68 -15.09
N PRO A 53 -4.29 19.79 -14.91
CA PRO A 53 -2.88 19.73 -14.60
C PRO A 53 -2.67 18.98 -13.29
N MET A 54 -1.97 17.84 -13.38
CA MET A 54 -1.60 17.05 -12.21
C MET A 54 -0.45 17.73 -11.43
N PRO A 55 -0.43 17.61 -10.09
CA PRO A 55 0.68 18.09 -9.31
C PRO A 55 2.02 17.51 -9.76
N GLY A 56 3.10 18.27 -9.58
CA GLY A 56 4.47 17.90 -9.91
C GLY A 56 5.15 18.98 -10.75
N ASN A 57 6.42 18.76 -11.05
CA ASN A 57 7.29 19.62 -11.85
C ASN A 57 8.26 18.78 -12.69
N ASP A 58 9.28 19.39 -13.28
CA ASP A 58 10.27 18.73 -14.13
C ASP A 58 11.16 17.73 -13.36
N ASP A 59 11.30 17.88 -12.03
CA ASP A 59 12.04 16.95 -11.15
C ASP A 59 11.22 15.71 -10.77
N THR A 60 9.98 15.59 -11.25
CA THR A 60 9.08 14.48 -10.94
C THR A 60 9.53 13.19 -11.60
N LEU A 61 9.92 12.23 -10.78
CA LEU A 61 10.32 10.88 -11.21
C LEU A 61 9.11 9.96 -11.45
N ARG A 62 8.10 10.07 -10.58
CA ARG A 62 6.90 9.22 -10.64
C ARG A 62 5.71 9.91 -9.99
N ARG A 63 4.53 9.59 -10.54
CA ARG A 63 3.23 9.86 -9.90
C ARG A 63 2.51 8.54 -9.67
N VAL A 64 1.91 8.39 -8.48
CA VAL A 64 0.95 7.31 -8.20
C VAL A 64 -0.40 7.99 -8.00
N HIS A 65 -1.31 7.75 -8.93
CA HIS A 65 -2.65 8.32 -8.89
C HIS A 65 -3.64 7.24 -8.47
N TYR A 66 -4.48 7.56 -7.49
CA TYR A 66 -5.46 6.61 -6.95
C TYR A 66 -6.77 7.33 -6.62
N ARG A 67 -7.80 6.53 -6.39
CA ARG A 67 -9.07 6.97 -5.82
C ARG A 67 -9.42 6.04 -4.66
N ASP A 68 -9.82 6.64 -3.56
CA ASP A 68 -10.27 5.96 -2.35
C ASP A 68 -11.61 6.53 -1.86
N LEU A 69 -12.03 6.18 -0.63
CA LEU A 69 -13.26 6.67 -0.02
C LEU A 69 -13.30 8.20 0.12
N HIS A 70 -12.16 8.85 0.28
CA HIS A 70 -12.06 10.30 0.51
C HIS A 70 -11.93 11.11 -0.78
N GLY A 71 -11.73 10.45 -1.92
CA GLY A 71 -11.62 11.10 -3.22
C GLY A 71 -10.42 10.65 -4.03
N GLU A 72 -9.75 11.57 -4.69
CA GLU A 72 -8.57 11.27 -5.48
C GLU A 72 -7.30 11.72 -4.78
N GLY A 73 -6.28 10.87 -4.83
CA GLY A 73 -4.94 11.15 -4.33
C GLY A 73 -3.89 11.04 -5.42
N VAL A 74 -2.88 11.90 -5.36
CA VAL A 74 -1.68 11.85 -6.20
C VAL A 74 -0.44 11.94 -5.33
N LEU A 75 0.29 10.85 -5.26
CA LEU A 75 1.63 10.84 -4.69
C LEU A 75 2.63 11.26 -5.79
N VAL A 76 3.43 12.28 -5.49
CA VAL A 76 4.47 12.80 -6.38
C VAL A 76 5.83 12.52 -5.74
N LEU A 77 6.70 11.82 -6.45
CA LEU A 77 8.07 11.54 -6.05
C LEU A 77 9.05 12.36 -6.88
N GLU A 78 9.96 13.03 -6.20
CA GLU A 78 10.96 13.90 -6.80
C GLU A 78 12.34 13.57 -6.26
N ARG A 79 13.37 13.91 -7.04
CA ARG A 79 14.77 13.93 -6.62
C ARG A 79 15.39 15.23 -7.09
N SER A 80 16.08 15.90 -6.17
CA SER A 80 16.86 17.09 -6.48
C SER A 80 18.22 17.04 -5.78
N ALA A 81 19.11 17.96 -6.14
CA ALA A 81 20.41 18.13 -5.51
C ALA A 81 20.58 19.57 -5.03
N ALA A 82 21.39 19.75 -4.02
CA ALA A 82 21.78 21.05 -3.49
C ALA A 82 23.25 21.01 -3.04
N VAL A 83 23.83 22.17 -2.90
CA VAL A 83 25.13 22.34 -2.24
C VAL A 83 24.90 23.21 -1.00
N ILE A 84 25.41 22.80 0.14
CA ILE A 84 25.32 23.55 1.40
C ILE A 84 26.70 23.80 1.96
N ASN A 85 26.84 24.82 2.81
CA ASN A 85 28.07 24.99 3.58
C ASN A 85 28.21 23.84 4.58
N ASP A 86 29.43 23.34 4.73
CA ASP A 86 29.71 22.31 5.74
C ASP A 86 29.57 22.92 7.14
N PRO A 87 28.64 22.45 7.98
CA PRO A 87 28.45 22.99 9.33
C PRO A 87 29.61 22.66 10.28
N THR A 88 30.49 21.72 9.91
CA THR A 88 31.60 21.25 10.75
C THR A 88 32.96 21.73 10.29
N GLY A 89 33.07 22.40 9.13
CA GLY A 89 34.34 22.79 8.54
C GLY A 89 34.25 23.97 7.58
N SER A 90 35.33 24.23 6.87
CA SER A 90 35.44 25.25 5.83
C SER A 90 35.30 24.59 4.45
N GLY A 91 34.08 24.33 4.02
CA GLY A 91 33.86 23.70 2.73
C GLY A 91 32.40 23.68 2.37
N SER A 92 32.09 22.93 1.34
CA SER A 92 30.72 22.66 0.91
C SER A 92 30.44 21.14 0.86
N LEU A 93 29.19 20.78 1.13
CA LEU A 93 28.69 19.41 1.00
C LEU A 93 27.68 19.35 -0.14
N ASP A 94 27.82 18.33 -0.96
CA ASP A 94 26.75 17.94 -1.87
C ASP A 94 25.62 17.29 -1.09
N VAL A 95 24.38 17.60 -1.45
CA VAL A 95 23.18 17.06 -0.80
C VAL A 95 22.25 16.49 -1.84
N ALA A 96 21.96 15.20 -1.77
CA ALA A 96 20.83 14.62 -2.48
C ALA A 96 19.55 14.74 -1.66
N ILE A 97 18.45 15.08 -2.31
CA ILE A 97 17.15 15.32 -1.66
C ILE A 97 16.10 14.48 -2.38
N LEU A 98 15.50 13.55 -1.66
CA LEU A 98 14.31 12.83 -2.09
C LEU A 98 13.10 13.50 -1.47
N THR A 99 12.11 13.86 -2.27
CA THR A 99 10.87 14.47 -1.79
C THR A 99 9.67 13.64 -2.24
N ALA A 100 8.80 13.28 -1.29
CA ALA A 100 7.47 12.73 -1.54
C ALA A 100 6.42 13.74 -1.10
N ARG A 101 5.44 14.02 -1.97
CA ARG A 101 4.29 14.89 -1.67
C ARG A 101 3.01 14.16 -2.00
N LEU A 102 2.07 14.16 -1.07
CA LEU A 102 0.71 13.70 -1.32
C LEU A 102 -0.21 14.89 -1.53
N TYR A 103 -0.91 14.87 -2.64
CA TYR A 103 -1.99 15.79 -2.96
C TYR A 103 -3.30 15.03 -3.02
N VAL A 104 -4.37 15.67 -2.54
CA VAL A 104 -5.72 15.11 -2.53
C VAL A 104 -6.74 16.09 -3.10
N ARG A 105 -7.84 15.58 -3.63
CA ARG A 105 -9.01 16.35 -3.99
C ARG A 105 -10.31 15.56 -3.76
N SER A 106 -11.33 16.19 -3.23
CA SER A 106 -12.62 15.56 -2.91
C SER A 106 -13.56 15.41 -4.11
N GLY A 107 -13.10 15.67 -5.34
CA GLY A 107 -13.87 15.49 -6.56
C GLY A 107 -13.20 16.10 -7.78
N PRO A 108 -13.62 15.72 -8.99
CA PRO A 108 -12.91 15.99 -10.24
C PRO A 108 -12.88 17.49 -10.64
N ARG A 109 -13.74 18.33 -10.06
CA ARG A 109 -13.77 19.78 -10.29
C ARG A 109 -13.14 20.59 -9.16
N LYS A 110 -12.56 19.92 -8.16
CA LYS A 110 -11.85 20.55 -7.04
C LYS A 110 -10.37 20.62 -7.34
N GLY A 111 -9.73 21.72 -6.93
CA GLY A 111 -8.28 21.85 -7.02
C GLY A 111 -7.57 20.87 -6.09
N TRP A 112 -6.32 20.56 -6.44
CA TRP A 112 -5.43 19.73 -5.61
C TRP A 112 -4.99 20.49 -4.36
N THR A 113 -5.05 19.82 -3.21
CA THR A 113 -4.54 20.32 -1.93
C THR A 113 -3.41 19.42 -1.46
N LYS A 114 -2.27 20.01 -1.14
CA LYS A 114 -1.15 19.24 -0.58
C LYS A 114 -1.52 18.81 0.84
N LEU A 115 -1.60 17.49 1.08
CA LEU A 115 -1.91 16.92 2.39
C LEU A 115 -0.66 16.86 3.27
N TRP A 116 0.43 16.31 2.72
CA TRP A 116 1.71 16.26 3.42
C TRP A 116 2.90 16.28 2.45
N GLN A 117 4.08 16.48 3.03
CA GLN A 117 5.38 16.37 2.37
C GLN A 117 6.36 15.66 3.30
N ARG A 118 7.13 14.73 2.74
CA ARG A 118 8.25 14.04 3.41
C ARG A 118 9.51 14.26 2.61
N GLN A 119 10.65 14.41 3.30
CA GLN A 119 11.96 14.58 2.67
C GLN A 119 12.99 13.70 3.36
N ILE A 120 13.85 13.09 2.54
CA ILE A 120 15.09 12.48 2.98
C ILE A 120 16.20 13.34 2.38
N ARG A 121 17.15 13.76 3.20
CA ARG A 121 18.30 14.59 2.80
C ARG A 121 19.56 13.83 3.16
N GLN A 122 20.38 13.55 2.15
CA GLN A 122 21.69 12.91 2.32
C GLN A 122 22.78 13.91 2.00
N PRO A 123 23.35 14.59 3.01
CA PRO A 123 24.59 15.37 2.82
C PRO A 123 25.77 14.43 2.67
N CYS A 124 26.75 14.82 1.84
CA CYS A 124 27.91 13.99 1.56
C CYS A 124 29.18 14.83 1.38
N ALA A 125 30.21 14.47 2.14
CA ALA A 125 31.58 14.90 1.94
C ALA A 125 32.43 13.84 1.23
N GLY A 126 31.86 12.64 1.01
CA GLY A 126 32.55 11.52 0.37
C GLY A 126 32.57 11.61 -1.16
N PRO A 127 33.33 10.72 -1.81
CA PRO A 127 33.48 10.74 -3.27
C PRO A 127 32.21 10.26 -4.02
N VAL A 128 31.32 9.53 -3.37
CA VAL A 128 30.10 9.00 -3.98
C VAL A 128 28.89 9.40 -3.15
N LEU A 129 27.92 10.03 -3.80
CA LEU A 129 26.63 10.40 -3.23
C LEU A 129 25.51 9.76 -4.04
N GLU A 130 24.70 8.93 -3.41
CA GLU A 130 23.52 8.35 -4.01
C GLU A 130 22.27 8.57 -3.16
N ALA A 131 21.16 8.79 -3.81
CA ALA A 131 19.83 8.73 -3.21
C ALA A 131 18.81 8.39 -4.29
N ALA A 132 17.98 7.40 -4.05
CA ALA A 132 16.93 7.02 -5.00
C ALA A 132 15.68 6.48 -4.30
N TRP A 133 14.53 6.74 -4.91
CA TRP A 133 13.30 6.02 -4.60
C TRP A 133 13.36 4.63 -5.22
N LEU A 134 13.01 3.62 -4.43
CA LEU A 134 12.87 2.24 -4.90
C LEU A 134 11.45 2.05 -5.46
N LEU A 135 11.26 2.56 -6.69
CA LEU A 135 9.94 2.81 -7.30
C LEU A 135 9.04 1.57 -7.34
N GLN A 136 9.61 0.36 -7.47
CA GLN A 136 8.85 -0.89 -7.47
C GLN A 136 8.17 -1.20 -6.13
N HIS A 137 8.62 -0.55 -5.05
CA HIS A 137 8.10 -0.70 -3.69
C HIS A 137 7.33 0.54 -3.20
N VAL A 138 7.08 1.50 -4.09
CA VAL A 138 6.27 2.69 -3.78
C VAL A 138 4.88 2.52 -4.35
N GLY A 139 3.85 2.79 -3.56
CA GLY A 139 2.47 2.66 -4.01
C GLY A 139 1.45 3.16 -3.01
N ALA A 140 0.19 3.05 -3.40
CA ALA A 140 -0.98 3.24 -2.58
C ALA A 140 -1.74 1.90 -2.48
N THR A 141 -2.12 1.50 -1.29
CA THR A 141 -2.85 0.28 -0.98
C THR A 141 -3.89 0.56 0.10
N ASP A 142 -4.95 -0.21 0.14
CA ASP A 142 -5.91 -0.27 1.25
C ASP A 142 -5.64 -1.61 1.93
N LEU A 143 -4.84 -1.58 2.98
CA LEU A 143 -4.28 -2.78 3.63
C LEU A 143 -5.19 -3.35 4.71
N ASP A 144 -5.99 -2.49 5.35
CA ASP A 144 -6.89 -2.87 6.44
C ASP A 144 -8.36 -2.82 6.06
N ASP A 145 -8.64 -2.62 4.74
CA ASP A 145 -9.97 -2.59 4.13
C ASP A 145 -10.89 -1.50 4.72
N ASP A 146 -10.31 -0.38 5.19
CA ASP A 146 -11.08 0.75 5.72
C ASP A 146 -11.54 1.73 4.62
N GLY A 147 -11.09 1.51 3.38
CA GLY A 147 -11.40 2.31 2.20
C GLY A 147 -10.54 3.57 2.05
N GLN A 148 -9.55 3.78 2.92
CA GLN A 148 -8.54 4.83 2.82
C GLN A 148 -7.24 4.24 2.25
N ALA A 149 -6.47 5.05 1.56
CA ALA A 149 -5.21 4.62 1.00
C ALA A 149 -4.05 4.79 1.98
N GLU A 150 -3.33 3.70 2.28
CA GLU A 150 -2.00 3.76 2.87
C GLU A 150 -0.95 3.94 1.79
N ILE A 151 -0.01 4.84 2.04
CA ILE A 151 1.09 5.16 1.14
C ILE A 151 2.37 4.48 1.59
N THR A 152 2.87 3.56 0.79
CA THR A 152 4.19 2.94 1.00
C THR A 152 5.26 3.76 0.27
N LEU A 153 6.33 4.11 0.97
CA LEU A 153 7.55 4.71 0.42
C LEU A 153 8.74 3.80 0.72
N ALA A 154 9.60 3.62 -0.27
CA ALA A 154 10.86 2.91 -0.11
C ALA A 154 11.99 3.67 -0.82
N SER A 155 13.12 3.81 -0.16
CA SER A 155 14.27 4.54 -0.71
C SER A 155 15.58 3.98 -0.17
N HIS A 156 16.67 4.28 -0.89
CA HIS A 156 18.01 4.13 -0.37
C HIS A 156 18.79 5.42 -0.47
N THR A 157 19.78 5.60 0.43
CA THR A 157 20.77 6.66 0.36
C THR A 157 22.15 6.11 0.65
N PHE A 158 23.17 6.78 0.12
CA PHE A 158 24.57 6.40 0.31
C PHE A 158 25.46 7.63 0.26
N CYS A 159 26.45 7.67 1.12
CA CYS A 159 27.56 8.62 1.07
C CYS A 159 28.83 7.93 1.54
N GLY A 160 29.81 7.81 0.67
CA GLY A 160 31.07 7.18 1.07
C GLY A 160 31.84 6.53 -0.07
N ASN A 161 32.53 5.46 0.24
CA ASN A 161 33.23 4.61 -0.71
C ASN A 161 32.40 3.34 -0.97
N GLY A 162 32.63 2.63 -2.07
CA GLY A 162 31.82 1.48 -2.48
C GLY A 162 31.73 0.30 -1.51
N SER A 163 32.49 0.33 -0.39
CA SER A 163 32.44 -0.66 0.70
C SER A 163 31.69 -0.17 1.95
N ASP A 164 31.22 1.08 1.93
CA ASP A 164 30.46 1.63 3.04
C ASP A 164 29.00 1.17 3.00
N PRO A 165 28.29 1.14 4.14
CA PRO A 165 26.88 0.73 4.17
C PRO A 165 25.98 1.70 3.41
N HIS A 166 24.98 1.16 2.71
CA HIS A 166 23.86 1.92 2.20
C HIS A 166 22.74 1.97 3.25
N GLN A 167 22.11 3.13 3.39
CA GLN A 167 20.94 3.31 4.24
C GLN A 167 19.66 2.97 3.46
N LEU A 168 18.82 2.15 4.04
CA LEU A 168 17.50 1.80 3.51
C LEU A 168 16.40 2.36 4.41
N HIS A 169 15.36 2.90 3.78
CA HIS A 169 14.18 3.43 4.46
C HIS A 169 12.93 2.86 3.82
N VAL A 170 12.10 2.20 4.61
CA VAL A 170 10.75 1.77 4.22
C VAL A 170 9.76 2.41 5.17
N SER A 171 8.75 3.09 4.65
CA SER A 171 7.70 3.67 5.47
C SER A 171 6.32 3.43 4.88
N LEU A 172 5.34 3.29 5.77
CA LEU A 172 3.91 3.27 5.48
C LEU A 172 3.29 4.48 6.15
N ILE A 173 2.47 5.22 5.42
CA ILE A 173 1.78 6.41 5.92
C ILE A 173 0.29 6.16 5.80
N ASP A 174 -0.38 6.12 6.94
CA ASP A 174 -1.82 6.04 7.09
C ASP A 174 -2.32 7.38 7.65
N GLY A 175 -3.06 8.12 6.83
CA GLY A 175 -3.49 9.48 7.16
C GLY A 175 -2.32 10.38 7.53
N SER A 176 -2.16 10.67 8.83
CA SER A 176 -1.07 11.47 9.40
C SER A 176 0.00 10.64 10.11
N THR A 177 -0.29 9.37 10.39
CA THR A 177 0.60 8.46 11.13
C THR A 177 1.60 7.81 10.17
N GLY A 178 2.86 7.81 10.56
CA GLY A 178 3.92 7.13 9.82
C GLY A 178 4.47 5.96 10.60
N TYR A 179 4.61 4.83 9.94
CA TYR A 179 5.25 3.61 10.43
C TYR A 179 6.49 3.35 9.58
N GLY A 180 7.58 2.84 10.14
CA GLY A 180 8.79 2.70 9.36
C GLY A 180 9.76 1.64 9.86
N ILE A 181 10.57 1.15 8.93
CA ILE A 181 11.75 0.33 9.16
C ILE A 181 12.91 1.01 8.43
N GLU A 182 14.00 1.21 9.15
CA GLU A 182 15.24 1.77 8.63
C GLU A 182 16.38 0.82 8.95
N GLY A 183 17.40 0.82 8.12
CA GLY A 183 18.58 -0.03 8.39
C GLY A 183 19.64 0.11 7.34
N GLU A 184 20.72 -0.61 7.55
CA GLU A 184 21.91 -0.57 6.72
C GLU A 184 22.08 -1.83 5.90
N THR A 185 22.56 -1.67 4.68
CA THR A 185 23.09 -2.77 3.89
C THR A 185 24.61 -2.74 3.88
N ARG A 186 25.22 -3.89 3.67
CA ARG A 186 26.65 -3.99 3.38
C ARG A 186 26.86 -4.82 2.12
N LEU A 187 27.90 -4.44 1.37
CA LEU A 187 28.39 -5.32 0.31
C LEU A 187 29.37 -6.31 0.95
N ASP A 188 29.16 -7.60 0.69
CA ASP A 188 30.13 -8.62 1.05
C ASP A 188 31.37 -8.60 0.13
N ALA A 189 32.34 -9.44 0.40
CA ALA A 189 33.57 -9.55 -0.39
C ALA A 189 33.32 -9.95 -1.87
N ALA A 190 32.12 -10.47 -2.20
CA ALA A 190 31.69 -10.77 -3.55
C ALA A 190 30.84 -9.66 -4.19
N GLY A 191 30.68 -8.52 -3.51
CA GLY A 191 29.85 -7.39 -3.98
C GLY A 191 28.36 -7.65 -3.86
N GLN A 192 27.94 -8.58 -3.01
CA GLN A 192 26.51 -8.84 -2.75
C GLN A 192 26.03 -8.01 -1.56
N ALA A 193 24.85 -7.41 -1.70
CA ALA A 193 24.24 -6.71 -0.58
C ALA A 193 23.78 -7.69 0.50
N ARG A 194 24.08 -7.34 1.75
CA ARG A 194 23.61 -8.08 2.94
C ARG A 194 22.75 -7.16 3.81
N PHE A 195 21.76 -7.74 4.47
CA PHE A 195 20.90 -7.05 5.45
C PHE A 195 21.26 -7.41 6.88
N ASP A 196 22.54 -7.63 7.14
CA ASP A 196 23.09 -7.90 8.47
C ASP A 196 23.56 -6.62 9.20
N GLY A 197 23.20 -5.44 8.66
CA GLY A 197 23.36 -4.16 9.30
C GLY A 197 22.35 -3.92 10.42
N GLU A 198 22.53 -2.81 11.13
CA GLU A 198 21.54 -2.39 12.13
C GLU A 198 20.17 -2.16 11.47
N ARG A 199 19.12 -2.60 12.18
CA ARG A 199 17.73 -2.43 11.76
C ARG A 199 16.96 -1.78 12.89
N HIS A 200 16.30 -0.67 12.59
CA HIS A 200 15.50 0.10 13.53
C HIS A 200 14.04 0.16 13.06
N GLN A 201 13.14 0.05 14.01
CA GLN A 201 11.71 0.23 13.77
C GLN A 201 11.25 1.54 14.42
N SER A 202 10.35 2.28 13.75
CA SER A 202 9.75 3.45 14.35
C SER A 202 8.95 3.07 15.61
N PRO A 203 8.90 3.92 16.65
CA PRO A 203 8.11 3.65 17.86
C PRO A 203 6.62 3.39 17.56
N SER A 204 6.06 4.05 16.54
CA SER A 204 4.69 3.87 16.09
C SER A 204 4.40 2.44 15.59
N LEU A 205 5.42 1.75 15.05
CA LEU A 205 5.24 0.39 14.52
C LEU A 205 4.89 -0.62 15.61
N ALA A 206 5.30 -0.38 16.86
CA ALA A 206 4.99 -1.25 17.99
C ALA A 206 3.47 -1.32 18.32
N SER A 207 2.72 -0.29 17.92
CA SER A 207 1.26 -0.21 18.11
C SER A 207 0.47 -0.23 16.81
N ALA A 208 1.14 -0.52 15.69
CA ALA A 208 0.51 -0.56 14.37
C ALA A 208 -0.44 -1.77 14.21
N PRO A 209 -1.45 -1.68 13.35
CA PRO A 209 -2.21 -2.84 12.92
C PRO A 209 -1.30 -3.96 12.42
N PRO A 210 -1.59 -5.23 12.73
CA PRO A 210 -0.72 -6.34 12.31
C PRO A 210 -0.50 -6.42 10.80
N VAL A 211 -1.48 -6.02 9.99
CA VAL A 211 -1.38 -6.01 8.53
C VAL A 211 -0.34 -4.99 8.04
N PHE A 212 -0.19 -3.85 8.71
CA PHE A 212 0.82 -2.84 8.39
C PHE A 212 2.23 -3.34 8.72
N VAL A 213 2.39 -4.00 9.87
CA VAL A 213 3.67 -4.64 10.24
C VAL A 213 4.05 -5.69 9.20
N GLN A 214 3.13 -6.60 8.85
CA GLN A 214 3.36 -7.65 7.85
C GLN A 214 3.72 -7.07 6.48
N HIS A 215 3.04 -6.00 6.05
CA HIS A 215 3.33 -5.32 4.79
C HIS A 215 4.75 -4.73 4.78
N LEU A 216 5.12 -3.98 5.82
CA LEU A 216 6.46 -3.39 5.93
C LEU A 216 7.56 -4.45 5.98
N GLU A 217 7.35 -5.56 6.71
CA GLU A 217 8.27 -6.69 6.74
C GLU A 217 8.44 -7.35 5.37
N LYS A 218 7.34 -7.50 4.64
CA LYS A 218 7.37 -8.03 3.26
C LYS A 218 8.15 -7.12 2.32
N VAL A 219 7.92 -5.81 2.37
CA VAL A 219 8.65 -4.84 1.55
C VAL A 219 10.13 -4.86 1.93
N TRP A 220 10.45 -4.83 3.22
CA TRP A 220 11.83 -4.90 3.72
C TRP A 220 12.56 -6.16 3.22
N SER A 221 11.92 -7.31 3.32
CA SER A 221 12.50 -8.58 2.83
C SER A 221 12.74 -8.58 1.32
N ALA A 222 11.81 -7.99 0.55
CA ALA A 222 11.96 -7.89 -0.90
C ALA A 222 13.10 -6.96 -1.33
N LEU A 223 13.48 -5.97 -0.50
CA LEU A 223 14.64 -5.11 -0.76
C LEU A 223 15.96 -5.91 -0.74
N GLY A 224 16.05 -6.94 0.10
CA GLY A 224 17.19 -7.84 0.16
C GLY A 224 17.47 -8.52 -1.18
N ASP A 225 16.44 -8.96 -1.84
CA ASP A 225 16.53 -9.68 -3.11
C ASP A 225 16.88 -8.74 -4.29
N THR A 226 16.45 -7.47 -4.23
CA THR A 226 16.63 -6.50 -5.33
C THR A 226 17.94 -5.73 -5.27
N SER A 227 18.52 -5.51 -4.10
CA SER A 227 19.81 -4.80 -3.97
C SER A 227 20.98 -5.53 -4.64
N THR A 228 20.87 -6.86 -4.83
CA THR A 228 21.84 -7.62 -5.63
C THR A 228 21.81 -7.28 -7.13
N THR A 229 20.70 -6.72 -7.63
CA THR A 229 20.54 -6.41 -9.06
C THR A 229 21.09 -5.02 -9.40
N HIS A 230 20.96 -4.04 -8.50
CA HIS A 230 21.44 -2.67 -8.74
C HIS A 230 22.97 -2.53 -8.66
N ALA A 231 23.63 -3.30 -7.81
CA ALA A 231 25.10 -3.35 -7.74
C ALA A 231 25.76 -3.83 -9.05
N ARG A 232 25.02 -4.56 -9.90
CA ARG A 232 25.51 -5.03 -11.21
C ARG A 232 25.31 -4.04 -12.37
N GLN A 233 24.52 -3.01 -12.21
CA GLN A 233 24.23 -2.01 -13.25
C GLN A 233 25.07 -0.74 -13.14
N ALA A 234 25.86 -0.59 -12.08
CA ALA A 234 26.72 0.56 -11.81
C ALA A 234 28.19 0.38 -12.31
N HIS A 235 28.48 -0.68 -13.11
CA HIS A 235 29.78 -0.91 -13.72
C HIS A 235 29.73 -0.84 -15.23
#